data_cbe3accd272a537e94010ecdd7fefdce
#
_entry.id   cbe3accd272a537e94010ecdd7fefdce
#
_cell.length_a   1.000
_cell.length_b   1.000
_cell.length_c   1.000
_cell.angle_alpha   90.00
_cell.angle_beta   90.00
_cell.angle_gamma   90.00
#
_symmetry.space_group_name_H-M   'P 1'
#
loop_
_entity.id
_entity.type
_entity.pdbx_description
1 polymer ?
#
loop_
_entity_poly.entity_id
_entity_poly.type
_entity_poly.pdbx_seq_one_letter_code
_entity_poly.pdbx_strand_id
1 'polypeptide(L)'
;MNELFTYYLQELDRYQPEALIHHLDHDTWSISQMYDHLIIVSHEYLDEVESCRFAPVTTSGKSPFGEQLFAAGAFPATPIRLPDAMNAPPNETDQVEQLRTRWLQLIDRHVTLATIAQSTPVDQKTKHGGMGWLNAAEWYALVSYHLAHHRHQKRRLDAALAN
;
A
#
# COMPACT_ATOMS: atom_id res chain seq x y z
N MET A 1 -3.62 2.02 16.67
CA MET A 1 -2.85 2.33 15.43
C MET A 1 -2.24 1.04 14.95
N ASN A 2 -2.28 0.74 13.62
CA ASN A 2 -1.70 -0.48 13.07
C ASN A 2 -0.17 -0.45 13.24
N GLU A 3 0.43 -1.53 13.74
CA GLU A 3 1.87 -1.65 14.02
C GLU A 3 2.74 -1.38 12.78
N LEU A 4 2.25 -1.69 11.57
CA LEU A 4 2.96 -1.44 10.32
C LEU A 4 3.14 0.06 10.05
N PHE A 5 2.12 0.87 10.29
CA PHE A 5 2.24 2.32 10.12
C PHE A 5 3.27 2.92 11.08
N THR A 6 3.24 2.48 12.35
CA THR A 6 4.22 2.90 13.35
C THR A 6 5.63 2.48 12.96
N TYR A 7 5.79 1.24 12.49
CA TYR A 7 7.07 0.72 12.02
C TYR A 7 7.65 1.62 10.91
N TYR A 8 6.90 1.85 9.83
CA TYR A 8 7.40 2.67 8.72
C TYR A 8 7.69 4.12 9.13
N LEU A 9 6.88 4.71 10.02
CA LEU A 9 7.12 6.06 10.51
C LEU A 9 8.43 6.15 11.32
N GLN A 10 8.68 5.20 12.21
CA GLN A 10 9.92 5.14 12.99
C GLN A 10 11.15 4.86 12.14
N GLU A 11 10.99 4.02 11.12
CA GLU A 11 12.09 3.73 10.20
C GLU A 11 12.45 4.94 9.33
N LEU A 12 11.46 5.76 8.95
CA LEU A 12 11.70 6.97 8.17
C LEU A 12 12.63 7.96 8.90
N ASP A 13 12.53 8.04 10.23
CA ASP A 13 13.37 8.91 11.06
C ASP A 13 14.86 8.52 11.09
N ARG A 14 15.20 7.34 10.58
CA ARG A 14 16.57 6.82 10.57
C ARG A 14 17.36 7.22 9.33
N TYR A 15 16.68 7.71 8.29
CA TYR A 15 17.34 8.02 7.02
C TYR A 15 17.86 9.44 6.99
N GLN A 16 19.07 9.59 6.44
CA GLN A 16 19.59 10.87 5.98
C GLN A 16 19.08 11.15 4.55
N PRO A 17 19.00 12.41 4.13
CA PRO A 17 18.51 12.78 2.80
C PRO A 17 19.13 11.97 1.65
N GLU A 18 20.45 11.76 1.69
CA GLU A 18 21.19 11.05 0.67
C GLU A 18 20.81 9.57 0.60
N ALA A 19 20.49 8.95 1.74
CA ALA A 19 20.06 7.55 1.81
C ALA A 19 18.67 7.34 1.19
N LEU A 20 17.79 8.36 1.26
CA LEU A 20 16.45 8.28 0.69
C LEU A 20 16.44 8.10 -0.83
N ILE A 21 17.38 8.75 -1.51
CA ILE A 21 17.48 8.78 -2.99
C ILE A 21 18.58 7.87 -3.53
N HIS A 22 19.19 7.04 -2.67
CA HIS A 22 20.23 6.11 -3.09
C HIS A 22 19.62 4.92 -3.85
N HIS A 23 20.11 4.66 -5.05
CA HIS A 23 19.78 3.49 -5.86
C HIS A 23 20.89 2.45 -5.78
N LEU A 24 20.54 1.19 -5.53
CA LEU A 24 21.50 0.08 -5.54
C LEU A 24 21.98 -0.25 -6.94
N ASP A 25 21.06 -0.14 -7.89
CA ASP A 25 21.28 -0.29 -9.32
C ASP A 25 20.19 0.50 -10.06
N HIS A 26 20.30 0.56 -11.36
CA HIS A 26 19.42 1.34 -12.24
C HIS A 26 17.96 0.83 -12.25
N ASP A 27 17.69 -0.43 -11.89
CA ASP A 27 16.36 -1.04 -11.92
C ASP A 27 15.71 -1.16 -10.52
N THR A 28 16.44 -0.77 -9.47
CA THR A 28 15.96 -0.88 -8.09
C THR A 28 15.49 0.48 -7.59
N TRP A 29 14.28 0.52 -7.03
CA TRP A 29 13.75 1.72 -6.40
C TRP A 29 14.61 2.16 -5.21
N SER A 30 14.68 3.46 -5.02
CA SER A 30 15.20 4.05 -3.77
C SER A 30 14.22 3.87 -2.61
N ILE A 31 14.67 4.14 -1.39
CA ILE A 31 13.80 4.18 -0.20
C ILE A 31 12.65 5.18 -0.40
N SER A 32 12.94 6.36 -0.92
CA SER A 32 11.96 7.40 -1.18
C SER A 32 10.87 6.93 -2.14
N GLN A 33 11.26 6.30 -3.25
CA GLN A 33 10.32 5.75 -4.23
C GLN A 33 9.43 4.65 -3.63
N MET A 34 9.99 3.78 -2.78
CA MET A 34 9.20 2.79 -2.07
C MET A 34 8.16 3.44 -1.15
N TYR A 35 8.51 4.49 -0.40
CA TYR A 35 7.56 5.22 0.45
C TYR A 35 6.50 5.93 -0.38
N ASP A 36 6.86 6.58 -1.48
CA ASP A 36 5.91 7.23 -2.39
C ASP A 36 4.88 6.24 -2.92
N HIS A 37 5.34 5.06 -3.39
CA HIS A 37 4.48 3.97 -3.83
C HIS A 37 3.52 3.49 -2.73
N LEU A 38 4.03 3.26 -1.52
CA LEU A 38 3.21 2.81 -0.40
C LEU A 38 2.11 3.83 -0.06
N ILE A 39 2.45 5.12 -0.07
CA ILE A 39 1.51 6.21 0.20
C ILE A 39 0.43 6.27 -0.89
N ILE A 40 0.83 6.31 -2.16
CA ILE A 40 -0.09 6.46 -3.29
C ILE A 40 -1.06 5.27 -3.35
N VAL A 41 -0.55 4.05 -3.38
CA VAL A 41 -1.38 2.85 -3.49
C VAL A 41 -2.31 2.67 -2.28
N SER A 42 -1.83 3.04 -1.08
CA SER A 42 -2.71 3.02 0.10
C SER A 42 -3.85 4.03 -0.01
N HIS A 43 -3.60 5.22 -0.54
CA HIS A 43 -4.66 6.20 -0.80
C HIS A 43 -5.64 5.71 -1.85
N GLU A 44 -5.19 5.07 -2.93
CA GLU A 44 -6.06 4.46 -3.95
C GLU A 44 -6.97 3.39 -3.34
N TYR A 45 -6.45 2.52 -2.48
CA TYR A 45 -7.28 1.54 -1.76
C TYR A 45 -8.30 2.21 -0.85
N LEU A 46 -7.94 3.29 -0.18
CA LEU A 46 -8.85 4.07 0.68
C LEU A 46 -9.90 4.85 -0.13
N ASP A 47 -9.61 5.29 -1.36
CA ASP A 47 -10.57 5.87 -2.29
C ASP A 47 -11.66 4.83 -2.64
N GLU A 48 -11.27 3.57 -2.84
CA GLU A 48 -12.19 2.49 -3.12
C GLU A 48 -13.04 2.10 -1.89
N VAL A 49 -12.51 2.21 -0.66
CA VAL A 49 -13.30 2.08 0.57
C VAL A 49 -14.44 3.10 0.59
N GLU A 50 -14.17 4.35 0.24
CA GLU A 50 -15.19 5.41 0.17
C GLU A 50 -16.17 5.16 -0.99
N SER A 51 -15.67 4.71 -2.14
CA SER A 51 -16.47 4.42 -3.34
C SER A 51 -17.47 3.29 -3.11
N CYS A 52 -17.12 2.26 -2.32
CA CYS A 52 -18.02 1.17 -1.96
C CYS A 52 -19.32 1.65 -1.31
N ARG A 53 -19.31 2.77 -0.57
CA ARG A 53 -20.52 3.32 0.08
C ARG A 53 -21.62 3.68 -0.92
N PHE A 54 -21.24 4.00 -2.14
CA PHE A 54 -22.15 4.45 -3.20
C PHE A 54 -22.26 3.43 -4.33
N ALA A 55 -21.55 2.31 -4.21
CA ALA A 55 -21.56 1.27 -5.23
C ALA A 55 -22.90 0.53 -5.23
N PRO A 56 -23.37 0.09 -6.41
CA PRO A 56 -24.56 -0.75 -6.50
C PRO A 56 -24.29 -2.10 -5.83
N VAL A 57 -25.36 -2.66 -5.25
CA VAL A 57 -25.34 -4.03 -4.71
C VAL A 57 -25.01 -5.02 -5.82
N THR A 58 -24.11 -5.96 -5.57
CA THR A 58 -23.71 -6.99 -6.53
C THR A 58 -23.42 -8.32 -5.84
N THR A 59 -23.77 -9.41 -6.52
CA THR A 59 -23.39 -10.79 -6.13
C THR A 59 -22.04 -11.21 -6.70
N SER A 60 -21.40 -10.37 -7.51
CA SER A 60 -20.08 -10.64 -8.08
C SER A 60 -19.02 -10.83 -7.00
N GLY A 61 -18.12 -11.77 -7.23
CA GLY A 61 -17.07 -12.15 -6.27
C GLY A 61 -15.66 -11.78 -6.71
N LYS A 62 -14.73 -12.18 -5.89
CA LYS A 62 -13.30 -12.07 -6.16
C LYS A 62 -12.88 -12.96 -7.35
N SER A 63 -11.76 -12.62 -7.96
CA SER A 63 -11.07 -13.51 -8.88
C SER A 63 -10.42 -14.67 -8.11
N PRO A 64 -9.98 -15.76 -8.79
CA PRO A 64 -9.21 -16.81 -8.11
C PRO A 64 -7.97 -16.30 -7.37
N PHE A 65 -7.27 -15.31 -7.91
CA PHE A 65 -6.16 -14.65 -7.24
C PHE A 65 -6.62 -13.88 -6.00
N GLY A 66 -7.71 -13.12 -6.10
CA GLY A 66 -8.30 -12.41 -4.97
C GLY A 66 -8.71 -13.36 -3.85
N GLU A 67 -9.37 -14.48 -4.17
CA GLU A 67 -9.74 -15.49 -3.15
C GLU A 67 -8.52 -16.06 -2.42
N GLN A 68 -7.45 -16.39 -3.15
CA GLN A 68 -6.21 -16.90 -2.55
C GLN A 68 -5.54 -15.86 -1.64
N LEU A 69 -5.48 -14.60 -2.08
CA LEU A 69 -4.86 -13.50 -1.32
C LEU A 69 -5.60 -13.26 0.00
N PHE A 70 -6.93 -13.17 -0.04
CA PHE A 70 -7.74 -12.94 1.17
C PHE A 70 -7.78 -14.17 2.09
N ALA A 71 -7.74 -15.38 1.55
CA ALA A 71 -7.60 -16.59 2.36
C ALA A 71 -6.25 -16.64 3.08
N ALA A 72 -5.18 -16.17 2.44
CA ALA A 72 -3.85 -16.08 3.04
C ALA A 72 -3.70 -14.87 3.99
N GLY A 73 -4.53 -13.85 3.86
CA GLY A 73 -4.39 -12.59 4.59
C GLY A 73 -3.12 -11.81 4.25
N ALA A 74 -2.52 -12.05 3.08
CA ALA A 74 -1.27 -11.45 2.65
C ALA A 74 -1.07 -11.54 1.13
N PHE A 75 -0.28 -10.63 0.59
CA PHE A 75 0.26 -10.78 -0.77
C PHE A 75 1.30 -11.90 -0.83
N PRO A 76 1.44 -12.59 -1.99
CA PRO A 76 2.47 -13.60 -2.16
C PRO A 76 3.87 -12.98 -1.97
N ALA A 77 4.82 -13.80 -1.48
CA ALA A 77 6.19 -13.36 -1.27
C ALA A 77 6.96 -13.06 -2.58
N THR A 78 6.47 -13.60 -3.70
CA THR A 78 7.05 -13.33 -5.03
C THR A 78 6.64 -11.96 -5.55
N PRO A 79 7.54 -11.22 -6.22
CA PRO A 79 7.19 -9.95 -6.83
C PRO A 79 6.02 -10.09 -7.81
N ILE A 80 5.03 -9.23 -7.68
CA ILE A 80 3.92 -9.13 -8.63
C ILE A 80 4.38 -8.19 -9.74
N ARG A 81 4.53 -8.71 -10.96
CA ARG A 81 4.79 -7.88 -12.14
C ARG A 81 3.46 -7.35 -12.68
N LEU A 82 3.35 -6.04 -12.69
CA LEU A 82 2.27 -5.34 -13.38
C LEU A 82 2.63 -5.18 -14.88
N PRO A 83 1.64 -4.94 -15.75
CA PRO A 83 1.90 -4.54 -17.13
C PRO A 83 2.81 -3.31 -17.19
N ASP A 84 3.70 -3.23 -18.19
CA ASP A 84 4.71 -2.16 -18.28
C ASP A 84 4.13 -0.74 -18.23
N ALA A 85 2.92 -0.54 -18.75
CA ALA A 85 2.22 0.75 -18.65
C ALA A 85 1.86 1.18 -17.22
N MET A 86 1.91 0.26 -16.26
CA MET A 86 1.62 0.51 -14.83
C MET A 86 2.91 0.51 -13.97
N ASN A 87 4.08 0.35 -14.60
CA ASN A 87 5.37 0.26 -13.92
C ASN A 87 6.18 1.57 -14.00
N ALA A 88 5.51 2.72 -14.17
CA ALA A 88 6.21 4.00 -14.05
C ALA A 88 6.86 4.10 -12.67
N PRO A 89 8.14 4.53 -12.58
CA PRO A 89 8.79 4.67 -11.29
C PRO A 89 8.04 5.70 -10.43
N PRO A 90 7.89 5.43 -9.12
CA PRO A 90 7.31 6.39 -8.18
C PRO A 90 8.13 7.68 -8.12
N ASN A 91 7.54 8.75 -7.58
CA ASN A 91 8.27 9.99 -7.37
C ASN A 91 9.38 9.81 -6.34
N GLU A 92 10.42 10.62 -6.46
CA GLU A 92 11.57 10.61 -5.57
C GLU A 92 11.75 11.95 -4.89
N THR A 93 12.16 11.93 -3.62
CA THR A 93 12.50 13.12 -2.85
C THR A 93 13.56 12.79 -1.79
N ASP A 94 14.47 13.73 -1.55
CA ASP A 94 15.42 13.70 -0.43
C ASP A 94 14.86 14.33 0.86
N GLN A 95 13.60 14.80 0.82
CA GLN A 95 12.95 15.52 1.91
C GLN A 95 12.25 14.55 2.88
N VAL A 96 12.94 14.12 3.94
CA VAL A 96 12.39 13.23 4.99
C VAL A 96 11.06 13.78 5.54
N GLU A 97 11.00 15.09 5.84
CA GLU A 97 9.80 15.72 6.41
C GLU A 97 8.62 15.76 5.44
N GLN A 98 8.87 15.80 4.14
CA GLN A 98 7.81 15.71 3.14
C GLN A 98 7.17 14.31 3.16
N LEU A 99 7.99 13.24 3.17
CA LEU A 99 7.50 11.87 3.29
C LEU A 99 6.79 11.63 4.62
N ARG A 100 7.35 12.15 5.73
CA ARG A 100 6.76 12.07 7.05
C ARG A 100 5.36 12.71 7.09
N THR A 101 5.22 13.91 6.57
CA THR A 101 3.94 14.63 6.52
C THR A 101 2.91 13.82 5.74
N ARG A 102 3.25 13.32 4.56
CA ARG A 102 2.37 12.50 3.73
C ARG A 102 2.01 11.17 4.41
N TRP A 103 2.96 10.56 5.12
CA TRP A 103 2.72 9.33 5.90
C TRP A 103 1.74 9.54 7.05
N LEU A 104 1.88 10.65 7.77
CA LEU A 104 0.94 11.02 8.85
C LEU A 104 -0.47 11.30 8.31
N GLN A 105 -0.59 11.96 7.16
CA GLN A 105 -1.88 12.15 6.48
C GLN A 105 -2.52 10.83 6.08
N LEU A 106 -1.74 9.87 5.60
CA LEU A 106 -2.22 8.53 5.30
C LEU A 106 -2.72 7.80 6.55
N ILE A 107 -1.99 7.88 7.67
CA ILE A 107 -2.41 7.31 8.95
C ILE A 107 -3.75 7.90 9.39
N ASP A 108 -3.89 9.22 9.37
CA ASP A 108 -5.12 9.91 9.77
C ASP A 108 -6.31 9.48 8.91
N ARG A 109 -6.12 9.43 7.59
CA ARG A 109 -7.15 8.95 6.66
C ARG A 109 -7.53 7.50 6.91
N HIS A 110 -6.55 6.62 7.11
CA HIS A 110 -6.79 5.21 7.41
C HIS A 110 -7.60 5.05 8.70
N VAL A 111 -7.27 5.79 9.77
CA VAL A 111 -8.03 5.76 11.03
C VAL A 111 -9.47 6.26 10.82
N THR A 112 -9.63 7.36 10.10
CA THR A 112 -10.96 7.95 9.82
C THR A 112 -11.87 6.99 9.04
N LEU A 113 -11.31 6.25 8.07
CA LEU A 113 -12.08 5.34 7.22
C LEU A 113 -12.37 3.96 7.86
N ALA A 114 -11.80 3.65 9.01
CA ALA A 114 -12.02 2.36 9.70
C ALA A 114 -13.50 2.07 9.96
N THR A 115 -14.26 3.06 10.45
CA THR A 115 -15.69 2.92 10.70
C THR A 115 -16.49 2.74 9.41
N ILE A 116 -16.11 3.45 8.35
CA ILE A 116 -16.74 3.33 7.03
C ILE A 116 -16.52 1.93 6.47
N ALA A 117 -15.28 1.43 6.52
CA ALA A 117 -14.96 0.08 6.07
C ALA A 117 -15.81 -1.01 6.76
N GLN A 118 -16.07 -0.83 8.07
CA GLN A 118 -16.85 -1.79 8.86
C GLN A 118 -18.36 -1.66 8.67
N SER A 119 -18.87 -0.45 8.41
CA SER A 119 -20.31 -0.19 8.35
C SER A 119 -20.89 -0.28 6.94
N THR A 120 -20.07 -0.24 5.89
CA THR A 120 -20.53 -0.38 4.52
C THR A 120 -21.02 -1.81 4.26
N PRO A 121 -22.20 -2.02 3.67
CA PRO A 121 -22.73 -3.34 3.35
C PRO A 121 -21.77 -4.16 2.48
N VAL A 122 -21.60 -5.45 2.80
CA VAL A 122 -20.64 -6.34 2.14
C VAL A 122 -20.96 -6.66 0.67
N ASP A 123 -22.16 -6.41 0.24
CA ASP A 123 -22.65 -6.55 -1.13
C ASP A 123 -22.49 -5.28 -1.98
N GLN A 124 -22.16 -4.15 -1.36
CA GLN A 124 -21.69 -2.94 -2.04
C GLN A 124 -20.19 -3.06 -2.31
N LYS A 125 -19.84 -3.26 -3.58
CA LYS A 125 -18.46 -3.59 -4.00
C LYS A 125 -18.03 -2.77 -5.19
N THR A 126 -16.72 -2.50 -5.26
CA THR A 126 -16.05 -1.98 -6.45
C THR A 126 -15.09 -3.00 -7.02
N LYS A 127 -14.65 -2.82 -8.27
CA LYS A 127 -13.89 -3.83 -9.00
C LYS A 127 -12.40 -3.51 -9.01
N HIS A 128 -11.58 -4.37 -8.42
CA HIS A 128 -10.13 -4.36 -8.59
C HIS A 128 -9.75 -5.10 -9.88
N GLY A 129 -8.81 -4.55 -10.65
CA GLY A 129 -8.40 -5.11 -11.94
C GLY A 129 -7.91 -6.57 -11.90
N GLY A 130 -7.15 -6.95 -10.86
CA GLY A 130 -6.60 -8.30 -10.71
C GLY A 130 -7.35 -9.17 -9.69
N MET A 131 -8.02 -8.58 -8.69
CA MET A 131 -8.61 -9.32 -7.57
C MET A 131 -10.13 -9.54 -7.69
N GLY A 132 -10.78 -8.94 -8.68
CA GLY A 132 -12.24 -9.02 -8.86
C GLY A 132 -12.98 -8.01 -7.99
N TRP A 133 -14.17 -8.35 -7.51
CA TRP A 133 -15.03 -7.45 -6.76
C TRP A 133 -14.74 -7.51 -5.26
N LEU A 134 -14.41 -6.37 -4.66
CA LEU A 134 -14.06 -6.22 -3.26
C LEU A 134 -15.03 -5.28 -2.55
N ASN A 135 -15.40 -5.60 -1.32
CA ASN A 135 -16.15 -4.70 -0.45
C ASN A 135 -15.21 -3.75 0.30
N ALA A 136 -15.80 -2.78 1.01
CA ALA A 136 -15.04 -1.76 1.73
C ALA A 136 -14.05 -2.33 2.77
N ALA A 137 -14.44 -3.37 3.51
CA ALA A 137 -13.56 -4.00 4.49
C ALA A 137 -12.37 -4.73 3.83
N GLU A 138 -12.58 -5.32 2.67
CA GLU A 138 -11.54 -5.97 1.87
C GLU A 138 -10.55 -4.95 1.31
N TRP A 139 -11.03 -3.86 0.71
CA TRP A 139 -10.16 -2.76 0.27
C TRP A 139 -9.34 -2.16 1.42
N TYR A 140 -9.96 -1.98 2.59
CA TYR A 140 -9.29 -1.48 3.79
C TYR A 140 -8.18 -2.43 4.26
N ALA A 141 -8.41 -3.74 4.23
CA ALA A 141 -7.42 -4.76 4.59
C ALA A 141 -6.21 -4.77 3.64
N LEU A 142 -6.42 -4.48 2.35
CA LEU A 142 -5.34 -4.42 1.36
C LEU A 142 -4.24 -3.43 1.74
N VAL A 143 -4.55 -2.33 2.41
CA VAL A 143 -3.53 -1.38 2.90
C VAL A 143 -2.52 -2.11 3.79
N SER A 144 -2.99 -2.87 4.78
CA SER A 144 -2.11 -3.62 5.69
C SER A 144 -1.34 -4.73 4.97
N TYR A 145 -1.99 -5.44 4.05
CA TYR A 145 -1.34 -6.51 3.29
C TYR A 145 -0.23 -5.96 2.39
N HIS A 146 -0.45 -4.80 1.77
CA HIS A 146 0.51 -4.13 0.91
C HIS A 146 1.72 -3.61 1.71
N LEU A 147 1.49 -2.97 2.84
CA LEU A 147 2.56 -2.55 3.75
C LEU A 147 3.41 -3.74 4.22
N ALA A 148 2.76 -4.85 4.59
CA ALA A 148 3.46 -6.06 5.01
C ALA A 148 4.31 -6.67 3.87
N HIS A 149 3.79 -6.68 2.65
CA HIS A 149 4.49 -7.18 1.46
C HIS A 149 5.80 -6.42 1.22
N HIS A 150 5.77 -5.10 1.29
CA HIS A 150 6.94 -4.26 1.04
C HIS A 150 7.99 -4.26 2.16
N ARG A 151 7.72 -4.83 3.34
CA ARG A 151 8.75 -4.98 4.40
C ARG A 151 9.96 -5.78 3.95
N HIS A 152 9.80 -6.76 3.06
CA HIS A 152 10.93 -7.53 2.52
C HIS A 152 11.78 -6.68 1.58
N GLN A 153 11.16 -5.86 0.74
CA GLN A 153 11.88 -4.92 -0.11
C GLN A 153 12.66 -3.92 0.73
N LYS A 154 11.99 -3.30 1.74
CA LYS A 154 12.63 -2.35 2.64
C LYS A 154 13.87 -2.94 3.31
N ARG A 155 13.78 -4.15 3.87
CA ARG A 155 14.93 -4.80 4.52
C ARG A 155 16.12 -5.01 3.57
N ARG A 156 15.86 -5.32 2.31
CA ARG A 156 16.94 -5.45 1.31
C ARG A 156 17.60 -4.11 1.02
N LEU A 157 16.80 -3.05 0.90
CA LEU A 157 17.30 -1.69 0.69
C LEU A 157 18.14 -1.23 1.89
N ASP A 158 17.65 -1.43 3.11
CA ASP A 158 18.38 -1.10 4.35
C ASP A 158 19.71 -1.83 4.47
N ALA A 159 19.73 -3.14 4.16
CA ALA A 159 20.94 -3.94 4.23
C ALA A 159 22.00 -3.46 3.24
N ALA A 160 21.59 -2.95 2.11
CA ALA A 160 22.51 -2.43 1.11
C ALA A 160 23.03 -1.02 1.43
N LEU A 161 22.24 -0.20 2.12
CA LEU A 161 22.70 1.11 2.62
C LEU A 161 23.70 0.97 3.78
N ALA A 162 23.74 -0.16 4.46
CA ALA A 162 24.65 -0.42 5.59
C ALA A 162 26.04 -0.93 5.17
N ASN A 163 26.26 -1.24 3.90
CA ASN A 163 27.54 -1.72 3.34
C ASN A 163 28.28 -0.62 2.60
#